data_766f611ae57b0637f92a81ba914d1960
#
_entry.id   766f611ae57b0637f92a81ba914d1960
#
_cell.length_a   1.000
_cell.length_b   1.000
_cell.length_c   1.000
_cell.angle_alpha   90.00
_cell.angle_beta   90.00
_cell.angle_gamma   90.00
#
_symmetry.space_group_name_H-M   'P 1'
#
loop_
_entity.id
_entity.type
_entity.pdbx_description
1 polymer ?
#
loop_
_entity_poly.entity_id
_entity_poly.type
_entity_poly.pdbx_seq_one_letter_code
_entity_poly.pdbx_strand_id
1 'polypeptide(L)'
;MRIFISSARKGLEEERDALDGLVRALGHTPVRFEDFSAQTTPSREACLKALSTADACLFLLGPNYGHVFPETGQSATHDEWVAAQQAGLPRLVYRKLNVTFEPSQHEFVRVVEAYATGVFRDSFRTAADLLPKVAGKIRELESGPSPLAFAKLTQPPALHWTLEEGTGGLQTAGVTTLLELHVLPLDSAGYSARELEALGHSLPGRVRLTGMVEDDVPLSSSRPQDHMAVSVPASRPRSWDTPRPGQLVEVRLYKTGQLSTRALLPQDSMGPILDPNALPKQIAELLKFTGSLDIIRQDRIVVAAGVSEPAMTSIDTFDPRQSRRTASLAGFGRPFALRTEPDESVTLAALQAGADEVAEHLARALIARHPSAA
;
A
#
# COMPACT_ATOMS: atom_id res chain seq x y z
N MET A 1 -6.05 -16.35 -18.80
CA MET A 1 -6.24 -14.88 -18.82
C MET A 1 -6.14 -14.34 -20.23
N ARG A 2 -6.82 -13.23 -20.50
CA ARG A 2 -6.66 -12.40 -21.72
C ARG A 2 -5.71 -11.24 -21.34
N ILE A 3 -4.56 -11.16 -22.00
CA ILE A 3 -3.54 -10.17 -21.70
C ILE A 3 -3.43 -9.18 -22.85
N PHE A 4 -3.80 -7.93 -22.59
CA PHE A 4 -3.70 -6.86 -23.58
C PHE A 4 -2.27 -6.33 -23.65
N ILE A 5 -1.65 -6.36 -24.85
CA ILE A 5 -0.27 -5.91 -25.07
C ILE A 5 -0.31 -4.54 -25.76
N SER A 6 -0.02 -3.50 -24.99
CA SER A 6 -0.04 -2.10 -25.39
C SER A 6 1.36 -1.53 -25.59
N SER A 7 1.65 -0.99 -26.74
CA SER A 7 2.83 -0.16 -27.04
C SER A 7 2.73 0.48 -28.42
N ALA A 8 3.51 1.52 -28.65
CA ALA A 8 3.87 1.88 -30.03
C ALA A 8 4.64 0.71 -30.68
N ARG A 9 4.28 0.31 -31.91
CA ARG A 9 4.93 -0.82 -32.59
C ARG A 9 6.37 -0.52 -32.97
N LYS A 10 6.60 0.67 -33.54
CA LYS A 10 7.92 1.11 -34.03
C LYS A 10 8.97 1.08 -32.93
N GLY A 11 10.02 0.28 -33.12
CA GLY A 11 11.13 0.10 -32.19
C GLY A 11 10.90 -0.89 -31.04
N LEU A 12 9.79 -1.67 -31.13
CA LEU A 12 9.41 -2.74 -30.19
C LEU A 12 8.89 -3.99 -30.92
N GLU A 13 9.15 -4.11 -32.21
CA GLU A 13 8.61 -5.19 -33.06
C GLU A 13 9.00 -6.58 -32.52
N GLU A 14 10.30 -6.77 -32.24
CA GLU A 14 10.84 -8.02 -31.73
C GLU A 14 10.25 -8.39 -30.37
N GLU A 15 10.18 -7.42 -29.46
CA GLU A 15 9.62 -7.65 -28.12
C GLU A 15 8.12 -7.98 -28.16
N ARG A 16 7.36 -7.33 -29.03
CA ARG A 16 5.93 -7.60 -29.21
C ARG A 16 5.67 -9.01 -29.72
N ASP A 17 6.42 -9.45 -30.72
CA ASP A 17 6.26 -10.79 -31.29
C ASP A 17 6.74 -11.86 -30.29
N ALA A 18 7.83 -11.62 -29.57
CA ALA A 18 8.29 -12.51 -28.53
C ALA A 18 7.30 -12.65 -27.38
N LEU A 19 6.62 -11.56 -26.99
CA LEU A 19 5.59 -11.56 -25.94
C LEU A 19 4.33 -12.29 -26.38
N ASP A 20 3.90 -12.18 -27.65
CA ASP A 20 2.78 -12.96 -28.16
C ASP A 20 3.06 -14.46 -28.00
N GLY A 21 4.23 -14.91 -28.43
CA GLY A 21 4.66 -16.29 -28.27
C GLY A 21 4.71 -16.74 -26.82
N LEU A 22 5.26 -15.90 -25.92
CA LEU A 22 5.33 -16.21 -24.49
C LEU A 22 3.93 -16.35 -23.86
N VAL A 23 3.05 -15.38 -24.09
CA VAL A 23 1.69 -15.37 -23.52
C VAL A 23 0.93 -16.63 -23.94
N ARG A 24 1.01 -17.03 -25.22
CA ARG A 24 0.42 -18.29 -25.72
C ARG A 24 1.07 -19.52 -25.11
N ALA A 25 2.39 -19.54 -24.98
CA ALA A 25 3.12 -20.67 -24.39
C ALA A 25 2.76 -20.87 -22.89
N LEU A 26 2.38 -19.81 -22.20
CA LEU A 26 1.86 -19.86 -20.83
C LEU A 26 0.37 -20.24 -20.72
N GLY A 27 -0.30 -20.53 -21.85
CA GLY A 27 -1.71 -20.92 -21.88
C GLY A 27 -2.69 -19.74 -21.83
N HIS A 28 -2.23 -18.52 -22.11
CA HIS A 28 -3.05 -17.32 -22.13
C HIS A 28 -3.36 -16.82 -23.54
N THR A 29 -4.29 -15.88 -23.62
CA THR A 29 -4.69 -15.27 -24.89
C THR A 29 -4.12 -13.86 -24.99
N PRO A 30 -3.09 -13.62 -25.83
CA PRO A 30 -2.63 -12.27 -26.11
C PRO A 30 -3.68 -11.51 -26.91
N VAL A 31 -3.81 -10.23 -26.67
CA VAL A 31 -4.69 -9.31 -27.40
C VAL A 31 -3.83 -8.12 -27.85
N ARG A 32 -3.66 -7.99 -29.18
CA ARG A 32 -2.87 -6.92 -29.80
C ARG A 32 -3.68 -6.25 -30.90
N PHE A 33 -3.38 -4.99 -31.16
CA PHE A 33 -4.02 -4.26 -32.26
C PHE A 33 -3.83 -4.94 -33.63
N GLU A 34 -2.66 -5.51 -33.88
CA GLU A 34 -2.31 -6.17 -35.14
C GLU A 34 -3.17 -7.42 -35.43
N ASP A 35 -3.76 -8.01 -34.40
CA ASP A 35 -4.56 -9.23 -34.50
C ASP A 35 -6.02 -8.93 -34.85
N PHE A 36 -6.40 -7.64 -34.93
CA PHE A 36 -7.76 -7.25 -35.24
C PHE A 36 -7.99 -7.39 -36.77
N SER A 37 -9.00 -8.17 -37.14
CA SER A 37 -9.50 -8.20 -38.51
C SER A 37 -10.08 -6.85 -38.89
N ALA A 38 -10.24 -6.61 -40.20
CA ALA A 38 -10.89 -5.39 -40.70
C ALA A 38 -12.24 -5.15 -40.01
N GLN A 39 -12.36 -4.05 -39.31
CA GLN A 39 -13.55 -3.69 -38.54
C GLN A 39 -14.19 -2.43 -39.12
N THR A 40 -15.51 -2.30 -38.94
CA THR A 40 -16.26 -1.08 -39.26
C THR A 40 -16.16 -0.01 -38.19
N THR A 41 -15.66 -0.37 -37.00
CA THR A 41 -15.49 0.52 -35.85
C THR A 41 -14.17 1.29 -35.95
N PRO A 42 -14.11 2.57 -35.56
CA PRO A 42 -12.87 3.33 -35.48
C PRO A 42 -11.80 2.58 -34.65
N SER A 43 -10.55 2.68 -35.08
CA SER A 43 -9.44 1.89 -34.48
C SER A 43 -9.28 2.15 -32.97
N ARG A 44 -9.52 3.36 -32.50
CA ARG A 44 -9.49 3.72 -31.08
C ARG A 44 -10.54 2.97 -30.27
N GLU A 45 -11.79 3.00 -30.70
CA GLU A 45 -12.89 2.32 -30.00
C GLU A 45 -12.68 0.80 -29.97
N ALA A 46 -12.16 0.22 -31.09
CA ALA A 46 -11.85 -1.19 -31.18
C ALA A 46 -10.80 -1.60 -30.14
N CYS A 47 -9.73 -0.80 -29.97
CA CYS A 47 -8.70 -1.04 -28.95
C CYS A 47 -9.27 -0.95 -27.52
N LEU A 48 -10.03 0.09 -27.21
CA LEU A 48 -10.63 0.26 -25.89
C LEU A 48 -11.65 -0.84 -25.56
N LYS A 49 -12.43 -1.28 -26.55
CA LYS A 49 -13.34 -2.42 -26.39
C LYS A 49 -12.58 -3.72 -26.15
N ALA A 50 -11.49 -3.97 -26.86
CA ALA A 50 -10.66 -5.15 -26.63
C ALA A 50 -10.00 -5.12 -25.25
N LEU A 51 -9.51 -3.97 -24.82
CA LEU A 51 -8.95 -3.75 -23.49
C LEU A 51 -9.97 -4.01 -22.39
N SER A 52 -11.24 -3.59 -22.56
CA SER A 52 -12.29 -3.85 -21.55
C SER A 52 -12.60 -5.34 -21.34
N THR A 53 -12.16 -6.22 -22.23
CA THR A 53 -12.30 -7.69 -22.09
C THR A 53 -11.03 -8.38 -21.61
N ALA A 54 -9.99 -7.61 -21.27
CA ALA A 54 -8.72 -8.15 -20.79
C ALA A 54 -8.75 -8.32 -19.26
N ASP A 55 -7.99 -9.31 -18.78
CA ASP A 55 -7.78 -9.57 -17.36
C ASP A 55 -6.57 -8.80 -16.82
N ALA A 56 -5.63 -8.44 -17.69
CA ALA A 56 -4.44 -7.66 -17.37
C ALA A 56 -3.93 -6.92 -18.61
N CYS A 57 -3.20 -5.82 -18.39
CA CYS A 57 -2.56 -5.03 -19.44
C CYS A 57 -1.05 -5.03 -19.27
N LEU A 58 -0.32 -5.30 -20.35
CA LEU A 58 1.11 -5.27 -20.45
C LEU A 58 1.51 -4.06 -21.31
N PHE A 59 2.17 -3.09 -20.73
CA PHE A 59 2.64 -1.87 -21.38
C PHE A 59 4.14 -1.93 -21.64
N LEU A 60 4.54 -1.78 -22.91
CA LEU A 60 5.94 -1.61 -23.28
C LEU A 60 6.19 -0.14 -23.63
N LEU A 61 7.07 0.49 -22.88
CA LEU A 61 7.49 1.88 -23.11
C LEU A 61 8.81 1.89 -23.90
N GLY A 62 8.68 2.00 -25.21
CA GLY A 62 9.79 2.14 -26.18
C GLY A 62 10.05 3.59 -26.55
N PRO A 63 10.95 3.82 -27.55
CA PRO A 63 11.41 5.17 -27.92
C PRO A 63 10.34 6.09 -28.48
N ASN A 64 9.30 5.53 -29.13
CA ASN A 64 8.33 6.31 -29.88
C ASN A 64 7.01 6.45 -29.12
N TYR A 65 6.40 7.63 -29.20
CA TYR A 65 5.08 7.92 -28.60
C TYR A 65 3.92 7.26 -29.38
N GLY A 66 4.12 7.08 -30.68
CA GLY A 66 3.16 6.45 -31.55
C GLY A 66 2.15 7.42 -32.16
N HIS A 67 1.10 6.85 -32.78
CA HIS A 67 0.05 7.63 -33.45
C HIS A 67 -0.79 8.39 -32.43
N VAL A 68 -0.99 9.67 -32.66
CA VAL A 68 -1.81 10.55 -31.81
C VAL A 68 -3.21 10.66 -32.40
N PHE A 69 -4.21 10.38 -31.58
CA PHE A 69 -5.60 10.56 -31.97
C PHE A 69 -6.01 12.04 -31.89
N PRO A 70 -6.61 12.61 -32.96
CA PRO A 70 -7.05 14.01 -32.95
C PRO A 70 -8.04 14.31 -31.83
N GLU A 71 -8.87 13.36 -31.47
CA GLU A 71 -9.96 13.52 -30.49
C GLU A 71 -9.44 13.71 -29.07
N THR A 72 -8.31 13.10 -28.72
CA THR A 72 -7.75 13.17 -27.36
C THR A 72 -6.44 13.93 -27.28
N GLY A 73 -5.77 14.12 -28.40
CA GLY A 73 -4.40 14.64 -28.43
C GLY A 73 -3.36 13.68 -27.82
N GLN A 74 -3.74 12.43 -27.58
CA GLN A 74 -2.92 11.41 -26.96
C GLN A 74 -2.62 10.25 -27.90
N SER A 75 -1.55 9.52 -27.62
CA SER A 75 -1.24 8.30 -28.38
C SER A 75 -2.18 7.15 -28.00
N ALA A 76 -2.30 6.15 -28.88
CA ALA A 76 -3.09 4.94 -28.60
C ALA A 76 -2.67 4.30 -27.26
N THR A 77 -1.37 4.15 -27.03
CA THR A 77 -0.83 3.57 -25.78
C THR A 77 -1.19 4.42 -24.57
N HIS A 78 -1.25 5.75 -24.70
CA HIS A 78 -1.64 6.64 -23.61
C HIS A 78 -3.14 6.52 -23.31
N ASP A 79 -4.00 6.51 -24.32
CA ASP A 79 -5.45 6.28 -24.14
C ASP A 79 -5.74 4.92 -23.50
N GLU A 80 -5.05 3.87 -23.94
CA GLU A 80 -5.13 2.52 -23.37
C GLU A 80 -4.68 2.48 -21.92
N TRP A 81 -3.65 3.25 -21.57
CA TRP A 81 -3.18 3.40 -20.17
C TRP A 81 -4.28 4.01 -19.28
N VAL A 82 -4.88 5.12 -19.72
CA VAL A 82 -5.97 5.79 -18.99
C VAL A 82 -7.17 4.87 -18.83
N ALA A 83 -7.55 4.17 -19.89
CA ALA A 83 -8.68 3.22 -19.85
C ALA A 83 -8.41 2.02 -18.92
N ALA A 84 -7.20 1.44 -18.95
CA ALA A 84 -6.82 0.34 -18.05
C ALA A 84 -6.83 0.80 -16.58
N GLN A 85 -6.43 2.05 -16.33
CA GLN A 85 -6.49 2.64 -14.99
C GLN A 85 -7.93 2.82 -14.51
N GLN A 86 -8.79 3.38 -15.33
CA GLN A 86 -10.22 3.57 -15.00
C GLN A 86 -10.94 2.26 -14.76
N ALA A 87 -10.55 1.20 -15.50
CA ALA A 87 -11.09 -0.14 -15.33
C ALA A 87 -10.49 -0.92 -14.14
N GLY A 88 -9.50 -0.36 -13.43
CA GLY A 88 -8.84 -1.04 -12.31
C GLY A 88 -8.03 -2.28 -12.71
N LEU A 89 -7.67 -2.43 -13.98
CA LEU A 89 -6.93 -3.60 -14.47
C LEU A 89 -5.49 -3.62 -13.96
N PRO A 90 -4.94 -4.80 -13.63
CA PRO A 90 -3.52 -4.98 -13.37
C PRO A 90 -2.69 -4.47 -14.55
N ARG A 91 -1.71 -3.61 -14.28
CA ARG A 91 -0.85 -2.98 -15.30
C ARG A 91 0.60 -3.38 -15.10
N LEU A 92 1.13 -4.14 -16.02
CA LEU A 92 2.53 -4.55 -16.06
C LEU A 92 3.27 -3.62 -17.01
N VAL A 93 4.20 -2.83 -16.49
CA VAL A 93 4.91 -1.81 -17.28
C VAL A 93 6.39 -2.15 -17.38
N TYR A 94 6.89 -2.19 -18.61
CA TYR A 94 8.30 -2.47 -18.91
C TYR A 94 8.87 -1.37 -19.79
N ARG A 95 9.89 -0.67 -19.29
CA ARG A 95 10.58 0.40 -20.00
C ARG A 95 11.84 -0.12 -20.69
N LYS A 96 11.97 0.15 -22.00
CA LYS A 96 13.18 -0.17 -22.76
C LYS A 96 14.31 0.76 -22.36
N LEU A 97 15.45 0.19 -22.00
CA LEU A 97 16.68 0.92 -21.67
C LEU A 97 17.54 1.15 -22.92
N ASN A 98 18.47 2.07 -22.82
CA ASN A 98 19.45 2.40 -23.85
C ASN A 98 18.81 2.88 -25.17
N VAL A 99 17.69 3.58 -25.06
CA VAL A 99 16.99 4.22 -26.19
C VAL A 99 16.76 5.69 -25.89
N THR A 100 16.72 6.50 -26.94
CA THR A 100 16.34 7.92 -26.83
C THR A 100 14.84 8.03 -27.04
N PHE A 101 14.13 8.54 -26.06
CA PHE A 101 12.69 8.76 -26.12
C PHE A 101 12.35 10.02 -26.92
N GLU A 102 11.32 9.98 -27.73
CA GLU A 102 10.67 11.18 -28.27
C GLU A 102 10.18 12.07 -27.11
N PRO A 103 10.14 13.42 -27.26
CA PRO A 103 9.72 14.32 -26.19
C PRO A 103 8.36 13.95 -25.56
N SER A 104 7.35 13.68 -26.39
CA SER A 104 6.02 13.27 -25.91
C SER A 104 6.04 11.90 -25.22
N GLN A 105 6.89 10.96 -25.67
CA GLN A 105 7.07 9.68 -25.02
C GLN A 105 7.75 9.83 -23.66
N HIS A 106 8.72 10.72 -23.57
CA HIS A 106 9.40 11.00 -22.30
C HIS A 106 8.43 11.55 -21.25
N GLU A 107 7.53 12.46 -21.65
CA GLU A 107 6.49 12.97 -20.75
C GLU A 107 5.51 11.86 -20.35
N PHE A 108 5.09 11.01 -21.26
CA PHE A 108 4.23 9.87 -20.95
C PHE A 108 4.89 8.89 -19.98
N VAL A 109 6.17 8.55 -20.19
CA VAL A 109 6.95 7.72 -19.26
C VAL A 109 6.95 8.34 -17.86
N ARG A 110 7.14 9.67 -17.73
CA ARG A 110 7.09 10.37 -16.44
C ARG A 110 5.71 10.23 -15.78
N VAL A 111 4.62 10.37 -16.53
CA VAL A 111 3.25 10.19 -16.04
C VAL A 111 3.08 8.75 -15.51
N VAL A 112 3.48 7.75 -16.27
CA VAL A 112 3.40 6.34 -15.86
C VAL A 112 4.27 6.06 -14.64
N GLU A 113 5.47 6.63 -14.57
CA GLU A 113 6.41 6.47 -13.45
C GLU A 113 5.98 7.22 -12.19
N ALA A 114 5.19 8.28 -12.30
CA ALA A 114 4.65 9.01 -11.15
C ALA A 114 3.52 8.24 -10.44
N TYR A 115 2.84 7.32 -11.13
CA TYR A 115 1.75 6.53 -10.55
C TYR A 115 2.26 5.46 -9.60
N ALA A 116 1.78 5.49 -8.34
CA ALA A 116 2.30 4.63 -7.27
C ALA A 116 1.52 3.31 -7.08
N THR A 117 0.26 3.23 -7.48
CA THR A 117 -0.62 2.09 -7.14
C THR A 117 -1.04 1.26 -8.35
N GLY A 118 -1.08 -0.08 -8.17
CA GLY A 118 -1.59 -1.02 -9.19
C GLY A 118 -0.72 -1.18 -10.42
N VAL A 119 0.54 -0.75 -10.37
CA VAL A 119 1.47 -0.80 -11.49
C VAL A 119 2.73 -1.54 -11.09
N PHE A 120 2.96 -2.70 -11.70
CA PHE A 120 4.27 -3.34 -11.66
C PHE A 120 5.19 -2.69 -12.70
N ARG A 121 6.38 -2.26 -12.29
CA ARG A 121 7.36 -1.60 -13.17
C ARG A 121 8.68 -2.30 -13.14
N ASP A 122 9.22 -2.54 -14.33
CA ASP A 122 10.59 -3.02 -14.51
C ASP A 122 11.15 -2.44 -15.83
N SER A 123 12.37 -2.72 -16.10
CA SER A 123 13.06 -2.27 -17.31
C SER A 123 13.72 -3.44 -18.02
N PHE A 124 13.96 -3.29 -19.32
CA PHE A 124 14.60 -4.30 -20.13
C PHE A 124 15.49 -3.68 -21.20
N ARG A 125 16.42 -4.48 -21.73
CA ARG A 125 17.32 -4.07 -22.84
C ARG A 125 16.97 -4.80 -24.12
N THR A 126 16.63 -6.08 -24.03
CA THR A 126 16.36 -6.97 -25.16
C THR A 126 15.09 -7.80 -24.88
N ALA A 127 14.52 -8.42 -25.90
CA ALA A 127 13.43 -9.37 -25.74
C ALA A 127 13.82 -10.54 -24.81
N ALA A 128 15.05 -11.04 -24.91
CA ALA A 128 15.55 -12.12 -24.05
C ALA A 128 15.58 -11.73 -22.55
N ASP A 129 15.86 -10.45 -22.22
CA ASP A 129 15.81 -9.93 -20.85
C ASP A 129 14.36 -9.70 -20.39
N LEU A 130 13.46 -9.32 -21.29
CA LEU A 130 12.06 -9.04 -21.00
C LEU A 130 11.25 -10.30 -20.66
N LEU A 131 11.38 -11.36 -21.47
CA LEU A 131 10.53 -12.54 -21.39
C LEU A 131 10.47 -13.20 -19.99
N PRO A 132 11.61 -13.49 -19.30
CA PRO A 132 11.57 -14.12 -17.98
C PRO A 132 10.90 -13.23 -16.93
N LYS A 133 11.05 -11.91 -17.02
CA LYS A 133 10.41 -10.94 -16.12
C LYS A 133 8.89 -10.96 -16.29
N VAL A 134 8.43 -10.93 -17.54
CA VAL A 134 6.99 -11.01 -17.85
C VAL A 134 6.43 -12.35 -17.43
N ALA A 135 7.11 -13.47 -17.74
CA ALA A 135 6.66 -14.81 -17.35
C ALA A 135 6.51 -14.96 -15.83
N GLY A 136 7.49 -14.46 -15.06
CA GLY A 136 7.42 -14.44 -13.60
C GLY A 136 6.17 -13.69 -13.12
N LYS A 137 5.92 -12.52 -13.69
CA LYS A 137 4.80 -11.66 -13.26
C LYS A 137 3.42 -12.19 -13.69
N ILE A 138 3.33 -12.81 -14.85
CA ILE A 138 2.10 -13.49 -15.26
C ILE A 138 1.76 -14.62 -14.30
N ARG A 139 2.75 -15.44 -13.90
CA ARG A 139 2.54 -16.53 -12.92
C ARG A 139 2.12 -16.00 -11.55
N GLU A 140 2.65 -14.86 -11.10
CA GLU A 140 2.17 -14.20 -9.88
C GLU A 140 0.70 -13.79 -10.00
N LEU A 141 0.29 -13.23 -11.15
CA LEU A 141 -1.11 -12.87 -11.40
C LEU A 141 -2.03 -14.10 -11.46
N GLU A 142 -1.55 -15.23 -12.03
CA GLU A 142 -2.29 -16.49 -12.06
C GLU A 142 -2.50 -17.08 -10.67
N SER A 143 -1.47 -16.99 -9.85
CA SER A 143 -1.52 -17.53 -8.49
C SER A 143 -2.51 -16.77 -7.61
N GLY A 144 -2.98 -15.60 -8.06
CA GLY A 144 -3.77 -14.68 -7.24
C GLY A 144 -2.98 -14.15 -6.06
N PRO A 145 -3.58 -13.33 -5.19
CA PRO A 145 -2.96 -13.01 -3.91
C PRO A 145 -2.77 -14.31 -3.15
N SER A 146 -1.55 -14.56 -2.66
CA SER A 146 -1.26 -15.73 -1.81
C SER A 146 -2.38 -15.86 -0.76
N PRO A 147 -2.99 -17.05 -0.58
CA PRO A 147 -4.04 -17.21 0.41
C PRO A 147 -3.51 -16.82 1.79
N LEU A 148 -4.38 -16.30 2.65
CA LEU A 148 -4.01 -16.02 4.02
C LEU A 148 -3.52 -17.32 4.67
N ALA A 149 -2.29 -17.31 5.14
CA ALA A 149 -1.68 -18.48 5.79
C ALA A 149 -0.75 -18.03 6.92
N PHE A 150 -0.89 -18.69 8.06
CA PHE A 150 -0.08 -18.45 9.25
C PHE A 150 1.02 -19.49 9.35
N ALA A 151 2.16 -19.10 9.91
CA ALA A 151 3.24 -20.03 10.24
C ALA A 151 3.95 -19.57 11.52
N LYS A 152 4.15 -20.53 12.43
CA LYS A 152 4.80 -20.28 13.71
C LYS A 152 6.20 -19.71 13.53
N LEU A 153 6.54 -18.71 14.32
CA LEU A 153 7.89 -18.15 14.39
C LEU A 153 8.74 -18.97 15.34
N THR A 154 10.01 -19.15 15.00
CA THR A 154 11.00 -19.79 15.88
C THR A 154 11.42 -18.88 17.03
N GLN A 155 11.43 -17.56 16.77
CA GLN A 155 11.72 -16.53 17.75
C GLN A 155 10.86 -15.29 17.44
N PRO A 156 10.35 -14.58 18.46
CA PRO A 156 9.69 -13.31 18.25
C PRO A 156 10.65 -12.30 17.62
N PRO A 157 10.25 -11.58 16.58
CA PRO A 157 11.08 -10.56 15.96
C PRO A 157 11.17 -9.32 16.86
N ALA A 158 12.31 -8.63 16.80
CA ALA A 158 12.45 -7.31 17.43
C ALA A 158 11.66 -6.27 16.63
N LEU A 159 10.64 -5.68 17.25
CA LEU A 159 9.85 -4.59 16.68
C LEU A 159 10.22 -3.26 17.37
N HIS A 160 10.27 -2.21 16.57
CA HIS A 160 10.38 -0.84 17.08
C HIS A 160 9.00 -0.36 17.56
N TRP A 161 8.86 -0.11 18.85
CA TRP A 161 7.66 0.44 19.47
C TRP A 161 7.91 1.88 19.88
N THR A 162 6.91 2.75 19.77
CA THR A 162 7.08 4.18 20.09
C THR A 162 7.48 4.42 21.54
N LEU A 163 7.00 3.63 22.49
CA LEU A 163 7.33 3.74 23.92
C LEU A 163 8.80 3.39 24.25
N GLU A 164 9.48 2.61 23.38
CA GLU A 164 10.89 2.23 23.60
C GLU A 164 11.86 3.29 23.08
N GLU A 165 11.40 4.23 22.24
CA GLU A 165 12.23 5.27 21.62
C GLU A 165 12.53 6.47 22.54
N GLY A 166 12.37 6.31 23.86
CA GLY A 166 12.99 7.21 24.82
C GLY A 166 12.16 8.36 25.32
N THR A 167 11.06 8.08 25.95
CA THR A 167 10.43 9.02 26.89
C THR A 167 10.67 8.59 28.34
N GLY A 168 11.91 8.49 28.70
CA GLY A 168 12.32 8.53 30.11
C GLY A 168 12.23 9.97 30.64
N GLY A 169 11.06 10.54 30.77
CA GLY A 169 10.94 11.86 31.34
C GLY A 169 9.53 12.42 31.23
N LEU A 170 8.92 12.63 32.35
CA LEU A 170 7.74 13.47 32.64
C LEU A 170 6.68 13.50 31.51
N GLN A 171 5.53 12.94 31.79
CA GLN A 171 4.30 13.13 31.03
C GLN A 171 4.16 14.62 30.67
N THR A 172 4.52 14.97 29.43
CA THR A 172 4.15 16.27 28.88
C THR A 172 2.66 16.24 28.66
N ALA A 173 1.93 17.11 29.33
CA ALA A 173 0.53 17.34 29.11
C ALA A 173 0.28 17.52 27.59
N GLY A 174 -0.46 16.60 26.97
CA GLY A 174 -0.77 16.65 25.55
C GLY A 174 -0.37 15.39 24.71
N VAL A 175 0.16 14.33 25.32
CA VAL A 175 0.44 13.09 24.61
C VAL A 175 -0.89 12.39 24.29
N THR A 176 -1.18 12.27 23.00
CA THR A 176 -2.39 11.60 22.53
C THR A 176 -2.16 10.09 22.48
N THR A 177 -3.06 9.33 23.09
CA THR A 177 -3.03 7.87 22.99
C THR A 177 -3.38 7.42 21.57
N LEU A 178 -2.52 6.61 20.96
CA LEU A 178 -2.64 6.19 19.58
C LEU A 178 -2.70 4.66 19.48
N LEU A 179 -3.49 4.19 18.53
CA LEU A 179 -3.39 2.82 18.02
C LEU A 179 -2.16 2.74 17.11
N GLU A 180 -1.27 1.78 17.38
CA GLU A 180 -0.08 1.49 16.59
C GLU A 180 -0.25 0.15 15.88
N LEU A 181 0.01 0.13 14.57
CA LEU A 181 0.13 -1.08 13.79
C LEU A 181 1.54 -1.17 13.21
N HIS A 182 2.18 -2.31 13.40
CA HIS A 182 3.53 -2.60 12.94
C HIS A 182 3.51 -3.78 11.98
N VAL A 183 4.15 -3.62 10.83
CA VAL A 183 4.34 -4.67 9.84
C VAL A 183 5.83 -4.79 9.56
N LEU A 184 6.39 -5.96 9.85
CA LEU A 184 7.80 -6.28 9.61
C LEU A 184 7.90 -7.39 8.55
N PRO A 185 8.50 -7.12 7.38
CA PRO A 185 8.78 -8.17 6.41
C PRO A 185 9.85 -9.14 6.96
N LEU A 186 9.60 -10.43 6.84
CA LEU A 186 10.59 -11.46 7.15
C LEU A 186 11.59 -11.59 5.99
N ASP A 187 12.79 -12.07 6.30
CA ASP A 187 13.87 -12.28 5.34
C ASP A 187 14.26 -11.01 4.54
N SER A 188 13.98 -9.85 5.13
CA SER A 188 14.38 -8.55 4.58
C SER A 188 15.79 -8.19 5.04
N ALA A 189 16.66 -7.83 4.11
CA ALA A 189 17.97 -7.24 4.44
C ALA A 189 17.84 -5.80 5.00
N GLY A 190 16.61 -5.29 5.09
CA GLY A 190 16.37 -3.89 5.45
C GLY A 190 16.75 -2.92 4.32
N TYR A 191 16.90 -1.65 4.68
CA TYR A 191 17.23 -0.57 3.74
C TYR A 191 18.58 0.07 4.08
N SER A 192 19.39 0.29 3.06
CA SER A 192 20.51 1.21 3.16
C SER A 192 20.01 2.66 3.37
N ALA A 193 20.86 3.54 3.84
CA ALA A 193 20.52 4.95 4.02
C ALA A 193 20.00 5.62 2.73
N ARG A 194 20.58 5.25 1.57
CA ARG A 194 20.20 5.78 0.26
C ARG A 194 18.82 5.25 -0.20
N GLU A 195 18.56 3.98 0.02
CA GLU A 195 17.25 3.37 -0.32
C GLU A 195 16.14 3.95 0.55
N LEU A 196 16.40 4.07 1.86
CA LEU A 196 15.45 4.68 2.79
C LEU A 196 15.15 6.14 2.40
N GLU A 197 16.16 6.89 1.96
CA GLU A 197 15.98 8.26 1.48
C GLU A 197 15.12 8.33 0.22
N ALA A 198 15.39 7.46 -0.76
CA ALA A 198 14.62 7.39 -2.00
C ALA A 198 13.14 7.03 -1.73
N LEU A 199 12.89 6.07 -0.84
CA LEU A 199 11.56 5.71 -0.40
C LEU A 199 10.88 6.85 0.37
N GLY A 200 11.62 7.53 1.26
CA GLY A 200 11.13 8.66 2.02
C GLY A 200 10.65 9.82 1.16
N HIS A 201 11.31 10.10 0.04
CA HIS A 201 10.84 11.12 -0.91
C HIS A 201 9.51 10.74 -1.57
N SER A 202 9.24 9.46 -1.80
CA SER A 202 8.01 8.98 -2.40
C SER A 202 6.87 8.75 -1.40
N LEU A 203 7.20 8.59 -0.12
CA LEU A 203 6.25 8.18 0.92
C LEU A 203 5.07 9.16 1.10
N PRO A 204 5.26 10.51 1.13
CA PRO A 204 4.12 11.42 1.24
C PRO A 204 3.14 11.29 0.06
N GLY A 205 3.65 11.13 -1.16
CA GLY A 205 2.83 10.89 -2.35
C GLY A 205 2.05 9.57 -2.25
N ARG A 206 2.68 8.52 -1.76
CA ARG A 206 2.03 7.22 -1.55
C ARG A 206 0.92 7.31 -0.50
N VAL A 207 1.15 8.01 0.61
CA VAL A 207 0.14 8.25 1.66
C VAL A 207 -1.08 8.97 1.09
N ARG A 208 -0.90 10.00 0.26
CA ARG A 208 -2.01 10.71 -0.39
C ARG A 208 -2.82 9.81 -1.32
N LEU A 209 -2.15 9.01 -2.14
CA LEU A 209 -2.80 8.13 -3.11
C LEU A 209 -3.69 7.05 -2.48
N THR A 210 -3.53 6.77 -1.19
CA THR A 210 -4.43 5.83 -0.48
C THR A 210 -5.83 6.38 -0.23
N GLY A 211 -6.00 7.71 -0.31
CA GLY A 211 -7.25 8.38 0.04
C GLY A 211 -7.56 8.45 1.55
N MET A 212 -6.63 7.97 2.41
CA MET A 212 -6.82 8.02 3.87
C MET A 212 -6.58 9.41 4.46
N VAL A 213 -5.91 10.28 3.70
CA VAL A 213 -5.64 11.68 4.04
C VAL A 213 -6.21 12.56 2.95
N GLU A 214 -7.03 13.54 3.33
CA GLU A 214 -7.62 14.51 2.41
C GLU A 214 -6.52 15.34 1.69
N ASP A 215 -6.75 15.73 0.44
CA ASP A 215 -5.72 16.35 -0.41
C ASP A 215 -5.22 17.71 0.10
N ASP A 216 -6.06 18.44 0.82
CA ASP A 216 -5.76 19.75 1.40
C ASP A 216 -5.00 19.68 2.74
N VAL A 217 -4.91 18.51 3.35
CA VAL A 217 -4.18 18.33 4.62
C VAL A 217 -2.68 18.35 4.35
N PRO A 218 -1.89 19.28 4.93
CA PRO A 218 -0.46 19.30 4.74
C PRO A 218 0.20 18.09 5.38
N LEU A 219 1.13 17.44 4.69
CA LEU A 219 1.96 16.37 5.23
C LEU A 219 3.34 16.93 5.58
N SER A 220 3.88 16.56 6.73
CA SER A 220 5.25 16.86 7.11
C SER A 220 6.10 15.58 7.08
N SER A 221 7.34 15.73 6.60
CA SER A 221 8.30 14.62 6.58
C SER A 221 9.45 14.92 7.51
N SER A 222 9.89 13.91 8.26
CA SER A 222 11.08 13.98 9.11
C SER A 222 11.97 12.76 8.90
N ARG A 223 13.26 12.91 9.19
CA ARG A 223 14.25 11.85 8.99
C ARG A 223 15.17 11.75 10.22
N PRO A 224 14.74 11.05 11.25
CA PRO A 224 15.64 10.60 12.30
C PRO A 224 16.70 9.61 11.78
N GLN A 225 17.64 9.18 12.63
CA GLN A 225 18.78 8.36 12.19
C GLN A 225 18.40 6.97 11.65
N ASP A 226 17.30 6.39 12.13
CA ASP A 226 16.92 5.00 11.91
C ASP A 226 15.63 4.79 11.10
N HIS A 227 14.88 5.87 10.84
CA HIS A 227 13.63 5.80 10.09
C HIS A 227 13.32 7.07 9.29
N MET A 228 12.33 6.98 8.41
CA MET A 228 11.65 8.09 7.78
C MET A 228 10.23 8.17 8.34
N ALA A 229 9.76 9.36 8.64
CA ALA A 229 8.41 9.56 9.12
C ALA A 229 7.64 10.56 8.24
N VAL A 230 6.38 10.25 7.98
CA VAL A 230 5.39 11.17 7.41
C VAL A 230 4.31 11.38 8.45
N SER A 231 4.21 12.60 8.93
CA SER A 231 3.21 12.98 9.94
C SER A 231 2.07 13.75 9.27
N VAL A 232 0.86 13.40 9.68
CA VAL A 232 -0.36 14.14 9.36
C VAL A 232 -0.57 15.11 10.53
N PRO A 233 -0.42 16.43 10.33
CA PRO A 233 -0.66 17.36 11.41
C PRO A 233 -2.09 17.15 11.91
N ALA A 234 -2.24 16.96 13.21
CA ALA A 234 -3.55 17.08 13.81
C ALA A 234 -4.09 18.44 13.39
N SER A 235 -5.19 18.47 12.64
CA SER A 235 -5.91 19.70 12.38
C SER A 235 -5.99 20.38 13.73
N ARG A 236 -5.48 21.63 13.88
CA ARG A 236 -5.70 22.36 15.11
C ARG A 236 -7.20 22.30 15.33
N PRO A 237 -7.69 21.65 16.37
CA PRO A 237 -9.12 21.57 16.54
C PRO A 237 -9.58 23.03 16.59
N ARG A 238 -10.33 23.47 15.61
CA ARG A 238 -11.23 24.57 15.86
C ARG A 238 -11.98 24.07 17.08
N SER A 239 -12.12 24.85 18.13
CA SER A 239 -12.50 24.44 19.48
C SER A 239 -13.71 23.49 19.62
N TRP A 240 -14.24 23.00 18.50
CA TRP A 240 -15.42 22.17 18.31
C TRP A 240 -15.19 20.88 17.49
N ASP A 241 -14.02 20.69 16.87
CA ASP A 241 -13.73 19.48 16.09
C ASP A 241 -13.11 18.41 17.00
N THR A 242 -13.91 17.42 17.35
CA THR A 242 -13.41 16.20 17.98
C THR A 242 -12.59 15.43 16.93
N PRO A 243 -11.33 15.04 17.23
CA PRO A 243 -10.54 14.22 16.32
C PRO A 243 -11.32 12.99 15.90
N ARG A 244 -11.35 12.70 14.59
CA ARG A 244 -12.10 11.56 14.06
C ARG A 244 -11.40 10.27 14.47
N PRO A 245 -12.11 9.30 15.06
CA PRO A 245 -11.57 7.96 15.33
C PRO A 245 -10.98 7.35 14.04
N GLY A 246 -9.82 6.69 14.14
CA GLY A 246 -9.15 6.10 12.99
C GLY A 246 -8.35 7.08 12.12
N GLN A 247 -8.36 8.38 12.42
CA GLN A 247 -7.57 9.35 11.67
C GLN A 247 -6.08 9.01 11.77
N LEU A 248 -5.43 8.88 10.60
CA LEU A 248 -3.99 8.64 10.50
C LEU A 248 -3.22 9.83 11.10
N VAL A 249 -2.24 9.54 11.94
CA VAL A 249 -1.37 10.53 12.58
C VAL A 249 0.03 10.48 12.01
N GLU A 250 0.56 9.27 11.78
CA GLU A 250 1.92 9.11 11.31
C GLU A 250 2.16 7.76 10.65
N VAL A 251 3.06 7.76 9.68
CA VAL A 251 3.63 6.57 9.04
C VAL A 251 5.14 6.62 9.22
N ARG A 252 5.75 5.53 9.69
CA ARG A 252 7.20 5.40 9.83
C ARG A 252 7.71 4.20 9.04
N LEU A 253 8.77 4.41 8.30
CA LEU A 253 9.52 3.35 7.61
C LEU A 253 10.91 3.27 8.22
N TYR A 254 11.22 2.15 8.87
CA TYR A 254 12.50 1.92 9.52
C TYR A 254 13.54 1.28 8.58
N LYS A 255 14.81 1.45 8.90
CA LYS A 255 15.91 0.76 8.20
C LYS A 255 15.78 -0.76 8.22
N THR A 256 15.17 -1.33 9.24
CA THR A 256 14.88 -2.76 9.34
C THR A 256 13.86 -3.27 8.33
N GLY A 257 13.20 -2.37 7.61
CA GLY A 257 12.05 -2.68 6.74
C GLY A 257 10.71 -2.62 7.45
N GLN A 258 10.69 -2.45 8.78
CA GLN A 258 9.44 -2.28 9.51
C GLN A 258 8.69 -1.04 9.05
N LEU A 259 7.41 -1.21 8.76
CA LEU A 259 6.47 -0.13 8.49
C LEU A 259 5.51 -0.02 9.68
N SER A 260 5.44 1.17 10.25
CA SER A 260 4.58 1.45 11.41
C SER A 260 3.60 2.54 11.05
N THR A 261 2.32 2.32 11.36
CA THR A 261 1.24 3.29 11.16
C THR A 261 0.60 3.60 12.50
N ARG A 262 0.28 4.87 12.72
CA ARG A 262 -0.34 5.34 13.96
C ARG A 262 -1.61 6.11 13.66
N ALA A 263 -2.69 5.80 14.38
CA ALA A 263 -3.99 6.42 14.21
C ALA A 263 -4.64 6.75 15.57
N LEU A 264 -5.56 7.71 15.54
CA LEU A 264 -6.31 8.11 16.72
C LEU A 264 -7.29 7.01 17.15
N LEU A 265 -7.33 6.71 18.44
CA LEU A 265 -8.41 5.94 19.05
C LEU A 265 -9.67 6.81 19.24
N PRO A 266 -10.87 6.20 19.27
CA PRO A 266 -12.06 6.86 19.79
C PRO A 266 -11.79 7.39 21.19
N GLN A 267 -12.26 8.60 21.47
CA GLN A 267 -12.10 9.21 22.79
C GLN A 267 -13.33 10.04 23.16
N ASP A 268 -13.60 10.13 24.43
CA ASP A 268 -14.58 11.05 25.01
C ASP A 268 -13.91 11.93 26.09
N SER A 269 -14.70 12.64 26.88
CA SER A 269 -14.20 13.48 27.98
C SER A 269 -13.46 12.72 29.09
N MET A 270 -13.65 11.38 29.15
CA MET A 270 -13.03 10.49 30.15
C MET A 270 -11.76 9.80 29.62
N GLY A 271 -11.41 10.00 28.36
CA GLY A 271 -10.21 9.46 27.73
C GLY A 271 -10.46 8.50 26.57
N PRO A 272 -9.37 7.88 26.06
CA PRO A 272 -9.43 6.96 24.93
C PRO A 272 -10.22 5.68 25.24
N ILE A 273 -10.85 5.14 24.18
CA ILE A 273 -11.72 3.96 24.27
C ILE A 273 -11.20 2.87 23.33
N LEU A 274 -11.02 1.67 23.86
CA LEU A 274 -10.87 0.45 23.09
C LEU A 274 -12.26 -0.16 22.90
N ASP A 275 -12.90 0.21 21.81
CA ASP A 275 -14.25 -0.31 21.49
C ASP A 275 -14.11 -1.70 20.83
N PRO A 276 -14.60 -2.78 21.47
CA PRO A 276 -14.48 -4.13 20.93
C PRO A 276 -15.11 -4.33 19.54
N ASN A 277 -16.08 -3.49 19.17
CA ASN A 277 -16.78 -3.56 17.90
C ASN A 277 -16.08 -2.70 16.81
N ALA A 278 -15.43 -1.62 17.20
CA ALA A 278 -14.77 -0.69 16.28
C ALA A 278 -13.28 -1.02 16.07
N LEU A 279 -12.60 -1.51 17.10
CA LEU A 279 -11.16 -1.78 17.06
C LEU A 279 -10.74 -2.75 15.93
N PRO A 280 -11.44 -3.87 15.66
CA PRO A 280 -11.09 -4.74 14.53
C PRO A 280 -11.16 -3.99 13.20
N LYS A 281 -12.17 -3.16 12.99
CA LYS A 281 -12.33 -2.38 11.75
C LYS A 281 -11.20 -1.36 11.58
N GLN A 282 -10.83 -0.67 12.65
CA GLN A 282 -9.71 0.29 12.61
C GLN A 282 -8.39 -0.39 12.27
N ILE A 283 -8.12 -1.55 12.87
CA ILE A 283 -6.91 -2.34 12.56
C ILE A 283 -6.95 -2.83 11.11
N ALA A 284 -8.10 -3.31 10.62
CA ALA A 284 -8.25 -3.75 9.23
C ALA A 284 -8.02 -2.61 8.22
N GLU A 285 -8.52 -1.42 8.51
CA GLU A 285 -8.29 -0.22 7.70
C GLU A 285 -6.80 0.15 7.65
N LEU A 286 -6.10 0.07 8.79
CA LEU A 286 -4.66 0.31 8.84
C LEU A 286 -3.85 -0.76 8.11
N LEU A 287 -4.27 -2.04 8.15
CA LEU A 287 -3.66 -3.12 7.38
C LEU A 287 -3.81 -2.87 5.87
N LYS A 288 -5.02 -2.59 5.41
CA LYS A 288 -5.33 -2.28 4.01
C LYS A 288 -4.59 -1.02 3.53
N PHE A 289 -4.55 0.02 4.37
CA PHE A 289 -3.74 1.20 4.12
C PHE A 289 -2.26 0.87 3.96
N THR A 290 -1.69 0.08 4.89
CA THR A 290 -0.28 -0.33 4.85
C THR A 290 0.04 -1.11 3.57
N GLY A 291 -0.86 -2.00 3.14
CA GLY A 291 -0.74 -2.72 1.87
C GLY A 291 -0.78 -1.81 0.65
N SER A 292 -1.65 -0.79 0.67
CA SER A 292 -1.79 0.16 -0.45
C SER A 292 -0.59 1.11 -0.62
N LEU A 293 0.27 1.24 0.39
CA LEU A 293 1.54 1.97 0.26
C LEU A 293 2.52 1.28 -0.70
N ASP A 294 2.33 0.00 -0.99
CA ASP A 294 3.12 -0.78 -1.95
C ASP A 294 4.64 -0.71 -1.69
N ILE A 295 5.03 -0.81 -0.41
CA ILE A 295 6.43 -0.77 0.04
C ILE A 295 6.94 -2.18 0.34
N ILE A 296 6.11 -3.03 0.96
CA ILE A 296 6.48 -4.38 1.38
C ILE A 296 6.38 -5.32 0.19
N ARG A 297 7.43 -6.09 -0.06
CA ARG A 297 7.56 -7.00 -1.22
C ARG A 297 7.71 -8.47 -0.83
N GLN A 298 7.98 -8.75 0.43
CA GLN A 298 8.17 -10.10 0.95
C GLN A 298 6.83 -10.79 1.12
N ASP A 299 6.76 -12.08 0.76
CA ASP A 299 5.55 -12.89 0.89
C ASP A 299 5.14 -13.14 2.34
N ARG A 300 6.11 -13.10 3.27
CA ARG A 300 5.90 -13.35 4.69
C ARG A 300 6.19 -12.10 5.50
N ILE A 301 5.24 -11.75 6.35
CA ILE A 301 5.32 -10.59 7.23
C ILE A 301 4.95 -11.00 8.66
N VAL A 302 5.41 -10.21 9.61
CA VAL A 302 4.92 -10.22 10.97
C VAL A 302 4.07 -8.99 11.19
N VAL A 303 2.94 -9.16 11.83
CA VAL A 303 2.01 -8.07 12.15
C VAL A 303 1.81 -7.99 13.66
N ALA A 304 1.91 -6.79 14.20
CA ALA A 304 1.65 -6.53 15.61
C ALA A 304 0.85 -5.23 15.77
N ALA A 305 0.01 -5.19 16.79
CA ALA A 305 -0.73 -3.99 17.16
C ALA A 305 -0.43 -3.62 18.61
N GLY A 306 -0.49 -2.34 18.93
CA GLY A 306 -0.28 -1.82 20.26
C GLY A 306 -1.01 -0.50 20.48
N VAL A 307 -0.95 -0.03 21.70
CA VAL A 307 -1.50 1.27 22.10
C VAL A 307 -0.40 2.05 22.79
N SER A 308 -0.06 3.22 22.25
CA SER A 308 0.85 4.15 22.92
C SER A 308 0.15 4.76 24.12
N GLU A 309 0.85 4.91 25.23
CA GLU A 309 0.31 5.55 26.44
C GLU A 309 -1.05 4.95 26.90
N PRO A 310 -1.14 3.63 27.19
CA PRO A 310 -2.41 2.95 27.44
C PRO A 310 -3.04 3.27 28.81
N ALA A 311 -2.36 4.02 29.70
CA ALA A 311 -2.73 4.21 31.11
C ALA A 311 -4.14 4.77 31.32
N MET A 312 -4.65 5.54 30.37
CA MET A 312 -5.99 6.17 30.43
C MET A 312 -7.02 5.49 29.51
N THR A 313 -6.68 4.35 28.92
CA THR A 313 -7.62 3.63 28.07
C THR A 313 -8.65 2.87 28.88
N SER A 314 -9.83 2.71 28.31
CA SER A 314 -10.90 1.87 28.86
C SER A 314 -11.45 0.99 27.78
N ILE A 315 -11.93 -0.20 28.13
CA ILE A 315 -12.72 -1.04 27.24
C ILE A 315 -14.18 -0.65 27.39
N ASP A 316 -14.75 -0.08 26.33
CA ASP A 316 -16.18 0.32 26.29
C ASP A 316 -16.63 0.52 24.85
N THR A 317 -17.93 0.69 24.64
CA THR A 317 -18.49 1.08 23.34
C THR A 317 -18.45 2.61 23.19
N PHE A 318 -17.91 3.08 22.08
CA PHE A 318 -17.84 4.51 21.79
C PHE A 318 -19.17 5.02 21.22
N ASP A 319 -19.78 6.01 21.90
CA ASP A 319 -20.90 6.78 21.38
C ASP A 319 -20.48 8.25 21.16
N PRO A 320 -20.44 8.74 19.92
CA PRO A 320 -20.03 10.13 19.65
C PRO A 320 -20.99 11.19 20.22
N ARG A 321 -22.18 10.78 20.66
CA ARG A 321 -23.21 11.68 21.22
C ARG A 321 -23.21 11.74 22.73
N GLN A 322 -22.52 10.82 23.39
CA GLN A 322 -22.54 10.71 24.87
C GLN A 322 -21.15 10.41 25.38
N SER A 323 -20.69 11.21 26.34
CA SER A 323 -19.51 10.84 27.13
C SER A 323 -19.88 9.89 28.26
N ARG A 324 -18.99 8.96 28.55
CA ARG A 324 -19.12 8.06 29.69
C ARG A 324 -19.22 8.86 30.99
N ARG A 325 -19.89 8.29 31.96
CA ARG A 325 -20.03 8.90 33.31
C ARG A 325 -18.93 8.44 34.27
N THR A 326 -18.27 7.33 33.94
CA THR A 326 -17.21 6.73 34.75
C THR A 326 -16.11 6.24 33.83
N ALA A 327 -14.85 6.38 34.23
CA ALA A 327 -13.71 5.75 33.57
C ALA A 327 -13.14 4.65 34.47
N SER A 328 -12.77 3.53 33.89
CA SER A 328 -11.94 2.55 34.56
C SER A 328 -10.50 3.05 34.55
N LEU A 329 -9.93 3.34 35.70
CA LEU A 329 -8.52 3.72 35.82
C LEU A 329 -7.63 2.46 35.89
N ALA A 330 -7.77 1.60 34.92
CA ALA A 330 -6.90 0.43 34.80
C ALA A 330 -5.47 0.91 34.59
N GLY A 331 -4.58 0.55 35.50
CA GLY A 331 -3.18 0.95 35.45
C GLY A 331 -2.83 2.24 36.18
N PHE A 332 -3.72 2.85 36.95
CA PHE A 332 -3.39 3.99 37.77
C PHE A 332 -2.24 3.62 38.74
N GLY A 333 -1.08 4.25 38.58
CA GLY A 333 0.10 4.02 39.39
C GLY A 333 1.03 2.88 38.95
N ARG A 334 0.72 2.12 37.90
CA ARG A 334 1.63 1.14 37.32
C ARG A 334 1.66 1.28 35.79
N PRO A 335 2.79 1.65 35.19
CA PRO A 335 2.92 1.65 33.74
C PRO A 335 2.77 0.19 33.22
N PHE A 336 1.97 0.00 32.18
CA PHE A 336 1.83 -1.26 31.49
C PHE A 336 1.95 -1.04 29.99
N ALA A 337 2.45 -2.05 29.28
CA ALA A 337 2.50 -2.03 27.84
C ALA A 337 1.28 -2.79 27.31
N LEU A 338 0.50 -2.15 26.44
CA LEU A 338 -0.61 -2.77 25.77
C LEU A 338 -0.21 -3.01 24.30
N ARG A 339 0.30 -4.21 24.03
CA ARG A 339 0.79 -4.63 22.73
C ARG A 339 0.62 -6.12 22.51
N THR A 340 0.46 -6.53 21.27
CA THR A 340 0.51 -7.94 20.89
C THR A 340 1.98 -8.36 20.77
N GLU A 341 2.24 -9.62 21.08
CA GLU A 341 3.54 -10.25 20.89
C GLU A 341 3.35 -11.31 19.81
N PRO A 342 3.81 -11.05 18.57
CA PRO A 342 3.60 -11.97 17.47
C PRO A 342 4.44 -13.24 17.67
N ASP A 343 3.81 -14.38 17.63
CA ASP A 343 4.40 -15.71 17.63
C ASP A 343 4.24 -16.44 16.29
N GLU A 344 3.50 -15.82 15.37
CA GLU A 344 3.28 -16.28 14.01
C GLU A 344 3.62 -15.22 12.98
N SER A 345 4.09 -15.66 11.83
CA SER A 345 4.15 -14.87 10.61
C SER A 345 2.92 -15.15 9.76
N VAL A 346 2.56 -14.22 8.91
CA VAL A 346 1.42 -14.31 8.01
C VAL A 346 1.84 -13.94 6.59
N THR A 347 1.11 -14.44 5.60
CA THR A 347 1.34 -14.05 4.19
C THR A 347 0.95 -12.58 3.96
N LEU A 348 1.49 -11.98 2.89
CA LEU A 348 1.20 -10.60 2.50
C LEU A 348 -0.31 -10.33 2.28
N ALA A 349 -1.11 -11.39 2.05
CA ALA A 349 -2.57 -11.32 1.99
C ALA A 349 -3.22 -10.67 3.23
N ALA A 350 -2.56 -10.70 4.39
CA ALA A 350 -2.97 -10.01 5.61
C ALA A 350 -3.16 -8.50 5.45
N LEU A 351 -2.51 -7.90 4.47
CA LEU A 351 -2.63 -6.46 4.18
C LEU A 351 -3.75 -6.13 3.19
N GLN A 352 -4.47 -7.13 2.68
CA GLN A 352 -5.55 -6.97 1.69
C GLN A 352 -6.73 -7.87 2.03
N ALA A 353 -6.88 -8.99 1.32
CA ALA A 353 -8.03 -9.88 1.45
C ALA A 353 -8.18 -10.52 2.86
N GLY A 354 -7.05 -10.76 3.53
CA GLY A 354 -7.03 -11.35 4.89
C GLY A 354 -7.02 -10.32 6.03
N ALA A 355 -7.13 -9.02 5.72
CA ALA A 355 -6.97 -7.96 6.70
C ALA A 355 -8.01 -8.03 7.83
N ASP A 356 -9.25 -8.37 7.51
CA ASP A 356 -10.34 -8.42 8.49
C ASP A 356 -10.12 -9.56 9.51
N GLU A 357 -9.69 -10.75 9.06
CA GLU A 357 -9.39 -11.90 9.92
C GLU A 357 -8.21 -11.62 10.86
N VAL A 358 -7.11 -11.07 10.31
CA VAL A 358 -5.93 -10.70 11.10
C VAL A 358 -6.28 -9.59 12.11
N ALA A 359 -7.07 -8.61 11.72
CA ALA A 359 -7.50 -7.52 12.58
C ALA A 359 -8.34 -8.01 13.77
N GLU A 360 -9.26 -8.93 13.54
CA GLU A 360 -10.04 -9.55 14.63
C GLU A 360 -9.15 -10.27 15.64
N HIS A 361 -8.12 -10.98 15.15
CA HIS A 361 -7.17 -11.66 16.02
C HIS A 361 -6.38 -10.66 16.86
N LEU A 362 -5.82 -9.61 16.25
CA LEU A 362 -5.06 -8.59 16.94
C LEU A 362 -5.90 -7.80 17.96
N ALA A 363 -7.12 -7.43 17.59
CA ALA A 363 -8.05 -6.72 18.48
C ALA A 363 -8.40 -7.54 19.72
N ARG A 364 -8.74 -8.83 19.54
CA ARG A 364 -8.98 -9.75 20.67
C ARG A 364 -7.77 -9.87 21.57
N ALA A 365 -6.59 -10.00 21.00
CA ALA A 365 -5.35 -10.11 21.77
C ALA A 365 -5.05 -8.83 22.58
N LEU A 366 -5.30 -7.63 22.01
CA LEU A 366 -5.16 -6.36 22.74
C LEU A 366 -6.17 -6.26 23.89
N ILE A 367 -7.44 -6.53 23.62
CA ILE A 367 -8.50 -6.46 24.64
C ILE A 367 -8.20 -7.42 25.78
N ALA A 368 -7.80 -8.65 25.49
CA ALA A 368 -7.49 -9.67 26.51
C ALA A 368 -6.29 -9.28 27.40
N ARG A 369 -5.37 -8.45 26.89
CA ARG A 369 -4.20 -7.97 27.65
C ARG A 369 -4.48 -6.68 28.45
N HIS A 370 -5.62 -6.07 28.26
CA HIS A 370 -5.97 -4.87 29.00
C HIS A 370 -6.30 -5.21 30.46
N PRO A 371 -5.78 -4.49 31.46
CA PRO A 371 -5.98 -4.82 32.87
C PRO A 371 -7.44 -4.89 33.33
N SER A 372 -8.36 -4.22 32.62
CA SER A 372 -9.80 -4.27 32.93
C SER A 372 -10.52 -5.49 32.34
N ALA A 373 -9.84 -6.34 31.56
CA ALA A 373 -10.43 -7.56 31.01
C ALA A 373 -10.27 -8.78 31.96
N ALA A 374 -9.50 -8.60 33.04
CA ALA A 374 -9.19 -9.64 34.04
C ALA A 374 -10.26 -9.75 35.13
#